data_994b4847f8d13e084f53570fb30edb2e
#
_entry.id   994b4847f8d13e084f53570fb30edb2e
#
_cell.length_a   1.000
_cell.length_b   1.000
_cell.length_c   1.000
_cell.angle_alpha   90.00
_cell.angle_beta   90.00
_cell.angle_gamma   90.00
#
_symmetry.space_group_name_H-M   'P 1'
#
loop_
_entity.id
_entity.type
_entity.pdbx_description
1 polymer ?
#
loop_
_entity_poly.entity_id
_entity_poly.type
_entity_poly.pdbx_seq_one_letter_code
_entity_poly.pdbx_strand_id
1 'polypeptide(L)'
;VTGKNKFFSVTCHLSPVTAFRLMKVLMIGDVVARPGRIAVLERIQDLREQHAIDFAVMNAENVAGGFSITPPLADQLFAAGIDVMTSGNHIFDKREVIPYIERQPRLLRPANYPPGTPGKGIWIGEVRGVRVAVLNVIGRVFMGPADDPFRAAEELVATIPTDVKVRLVDIHAEATSEKVAMGWFLDGRVSAVVGTHTHVQTADERILTEGTAYLTDIGMTGSYAGVIGMDRNDVIARFTSAIYKRADHSTGNVRICAAVIDIDETTGHAREISRLSLPHEQ
;
A
#
# COMPACT_ATOMS: atom_id res chain seq x y z
N VAL A 1 -25.10 1.52 -76.11
CA VAL A 1 -25.62 1.60 -74.73
C VAL A 1 -24.43 1.28 -73.81
N THR A 2 -23.77 2.31 -73.28
CA THR A 2 -22.60 2.17 -72.40
C THR A 2 -23.03 2.36 -70.95
N GLY A 3 -23.09 1.26 -70.19
CA GLY A 3 -23.35 1.31 -68.74
C GLY A 3 -22.07 1.66 -67.96
N LYS A 4 -22.07 2.81 -67.27
CA LYS A 4 -21.00 3.20 -66.36
C LYS A 4 -21.27 2.58 -64.97
N ASN A 5 -20.45 1.58 -64.58
CA ASN A 5 -20.40 1.07 -63.23
C ASN A 5 -19.75 2.08 -62.30
N LYS A 6 -20.53 2.64 -61.35
CA LYS A 6 -20.03 3.42 -60.23
C LYS A 6 -19.58 2.51 -59.13
N PHE A 7 -18.24 2.38 -58.91
CA PHE A 7 -17.69 1.79 -57.71
C PHE A 7 -17.87 2.76 -56.50
N PHE A 8 -18.65 2.35 -55.53
CA PHE A 8 -18.69 3.04 -54.23
C PHE A 8 -17.52 2.53 -53.37
N SER A 9 -16.54 3.36 -53.15
CA SER A 9 -15.47 3.09 -52.17
C SER A 9 -16.01 3.34 -50.77
N VAL A 10 -16.23 2.31 -49.99
CA VAL A 10 -16.54 2.39 -48.57
C VAL A 10 -15.22 2.54 -47.80
N THR A 11 -14.86 3.74 -47.44
CA THR A 11 -13.76 4.05 -46.54
C THR A 11 -14.20 3.66 -45.10
N CYS A 12 -13.76 2.49 -44.64
CA CYS A 12 -13.91 2.09 -43.25
C CYS A 12 -13.00 2.99 -42.40
N HIS A 13 -13.57 3.98 -41.72
CA HIS A 13 -12.86 4.75 -40.71
C HIS A 13 -12.74 3.85 -39.47
N LEU A 14 -11.62 3.16 -39.34
CA LEU A 14 -11.21 2.55 -38.08
C LEU A 14 -10.95 3.70 -37.09
N SER A 15 -11.87 3.90 -36.16
CA SER A 15 -11.60 4.71 -34.99
C SER A 15 -10.34 4.20 -34.32
N PRO A 16 -9.40 5.08 -33.89
CA PRO A 16 -8.24 4.63 -33.16
C PRO A 16 -8.73 3.89 -31.91
N VAL A 17 -8.39 2.61 -31.79
CA VAL A 17 -8.52 1.87 -30.54
C VAL A 17 -7.69 2.66 -29.54
N THR A 18 -8.34 3.37 -28.63
CA THR A 18 -7.68 4.04 -27.52
C THR A 18 -6.93 2.96 -26.75
N ALA A 19 -5.62 2.90 -26.91
CA ALA A 19 -4.79 1.98 -26.13
C ALA A 19 -5.07 2.28 -24.66
N PHE A 20 -5.60 1.29 -23.94
CA PHE A 20 -5.81 1.40 -22.50
C PHE A 20 -4.46 1.71 -21.86
N ARG A 21 -4.38 2.87 -21.21
CA ARG A 21 -3.18 3.25 -20.48
C ARG A 21 -3.32 2.73 -19.07
N LEU A 22 -2.43 1.81 -18.69
CA LEU A 22 -2.40 1.21 -17.37
C LEU A 22 -1.35 1.92 -16.51
N MET A 23 -1.72 2.19 -15.26
CA MET A 23 -0.78 2.56 -14.21
C MET A 23 -0.43 1.31 -13.41
N LYS A 24 0.86 0.99 -13.31
CA LYS A 24 1.36 -0.09 -12.47
C LYS A 24 1.77 0.45 -11.11
N VAL A 25 1.05 0.00 -10.09
CA VAL A 25 1.28 0.39 -8.70
C VAL A 25 1.93 -0.74 -7.94
N LEU A 26 3.02 -0.45 -7.21
CA LEU A 26 3.62 -1.34 -6.23
C LEU A 26 3.19 -0.91 -4.82
N MET A 27 2.58 -1.81 -4.06
CA MET A 27 2.30 -1.61 -2.64
C MET A 27 3.14 -2.58 -1.81
N ILE A 28 4.10 -2.05 -1.05
CA ILE A 28 5.02 -2.83 -0.21
C ILE A 28 4.45 -2.92 1.20
N GLY A 29 4.38 -4.14 1.74
CA GLY A 29 3.89 -4.41 3.09
C GLY A 29 4.82 -3.89 4.18
N ASP A 30 4.41 -4.10 5.43
CA ASP A 30 5.07 -3.55 6.63
C ASP A 30 6.59 -3.75 6.59
N VAL A 31 7.33 -2.65 6.43
CA VAL A 31 8.81 -2.69 6.38
C VAL A 31 9.36 -2.70 7.79
N VAL A 32 9.95 -3.84 8.18
CA VAL A 32 10.35 -4.07 9.57
C VAL A 32 11.86 -3.92 9.75
N ALA A 33 12.23 -2.99 10.60
CA ALA A 33 13.56 -2.74 11.11
C ALA A 33 14.64 -2.57 10.00
N ARG A 34 15.91 -2.77 10.36
CA ARG A 34 17.02 -2.63 9.42
C ARG A 34 16.99 -3.63 8.27
N PRO A 35 16.69 -4.95 8.50
CA PRO A 35 16.68 -5.91 7.40
C PRO A 35 15.69 -5.55 6.29
N GLY A 36 14.43 -5.21 6.65
CA GLY A 36 13.41 -4.81 5.68
C GLY A 36 13.77 -3.52 4.96
N ARG A 37 14.28 -2.52 5.70
CA ARG A 37 14.70 -1.24 5.11
C ARG A 37 15.82 -1.42 4.09
N ILE A 38 16.85 -2.20 4.41
CA ILE A 38 17.96 -2.46 3.47
C ILE A 38 17.44 -3.14 2.22
N ALA A 39 16.59 -4.17 2.36
CA ALA A 39 16.01 -4.86 1.22
C ALA A 39 15.25 -3.91 0.29
N VAL A 40 14.46 -2.97 0.84
CA VAL A 40 13.79 -1.95 0.03
C VAL A 40 14.79 -1.03 -0.66
N LEU A 41 15.76 -0.48 0.08
CA LEU A 41 16.74 0.47 -0.47
C LEU A 41 17.54 -0.11 -1.63
N GLU A 42 17.91 -1.39 -1.54
CA GLU A 42 18.73 -2.07 -2.54
C GLU A 42 17.92 -2.57 -3.75
N ARG A 43 16.61 -2.82 -3.58
CA ARG A 43 15.81 -3.48 -4.61
C ARG A 43 14.73 -2.62 -5.23
N ILE A 44 14.41 -1.46 -4.69
CA ILE A 44 13.25 -0.68 -5.16
C ILE A 44 13.40 -0.25 -6.63
N GLN A 45 14.59 0.14 -7.07
CA GLN A 45 14.82 0.54 -8.45
C GLN A 45 14.71 -0.65 -9.40
N ASP A 46 15.31 -1.79 -9.06
CA ASP A 46 15.18 -3.03 -9.82
C ASP A 46 13.70 -3.48 -9.93
N LEU A 47 12.94 -3.39 -8.84
CA LEU A 47 11.52 -3.72 -8.84
C LEU A 47 10.72 -2.79 -9.75
N ARG A 48 11.03 -1.48 -9.71
CA ARG A 48 10.40 -0.50 -10.60
C ARG A 48 10.67 -0.81 -12.06
N GLU A 49 11.89 -1.19 -12.40
CA GLU A 49 12.26 -1.55 -13.78
C GLU A 49 11.66 -2.89 -14.21
N GLN A 50 11.84 -3.95 -13.43
CA GLN A 50 11.40 -5.31 -13.76
C GLN A 50 9.88 -5.43 -13.92
N HIS A 51 9.12 -4.71 -13.11
CA HIS A 51 7.65 -4.72 -13.15
C HIS A 51 7.04 -3.50 -13.83
N ALA A 52 7.87 -2.61 -14.40
CA ALA A 52 7.45 -1.34 -15.02
C ALA A 52 6.57 -0.50 -14.08
N ILE A 53 6.98 -0.38 -12.81
CA ILE A 53 6.23 0.32 -11.76
C ILE A 53 6.26 1.83 -11.96
N ASP A 54 5.09 2.43 -12.02
CA ASP A 54 4.89 3.86 -12.16
C ASP A 54 4.84 4.58 -10.81
N PHE A 55 4.27 3.90 -9.80
CA PHE A 55 4.01 4.48 -8.49
C PHE A 55 4.23 3.44 -7.39
N ALA A 56 5.02 3.79 -6.36
CA ALA A 56 5.37 2.90 -5.25
C ALA A 56 4.87 3.45 -3.92
N VAL A 57 4.03 2.67 -3.24
CA VAL A 57 3.54 2.93 -1.87
C VAL A 57 4.15 1.90 -0.92
N MET A 58 4.46 2.28 0.31
CA MET A 58 5.07 1.41 1.30
C MET A 58 4.49 1.67 2.68
N ASN A 59 4.18 0.61 3.45
CA ASN A 59 3.89 0.79 4.87
C ASN A 59 5.20 0.91 5.67
N ALA A 60 5.36 2.04 6.37
CA ALA A 60 6.61 2.46 7.01
C ALA A 60 6.57 2.44 8.55
N GLU A 61 5.52 1.93 9.16
CA GLU A 61 5.34 2.06 10.61
C GLU A 61 6.38 1.33 11.47
N ASN A 62 7.12 0.36 10.90
CA ASN A 62 8.06 -0.48 11.63
C ASN A 62 9.54 -0.27 11.21
N VAL A 63 9.84 0.74 10.41
CA VAL A 63 11.16 0.98 9.80
C VAL A 63 12.26 1.24 10.82
N ALA A 64 11.99 1.95 11.92
CA ALA A 64 12.98 2.40 12.89
C ALA A 64 13.17 1.38 14.04
N GLY A 65 13.80 0.25 13.75
CA GLY A 65 14.07 -0.80 14.74
C GLY A 65 12.82 -1.57 15.16
N GLY A 66 11.85 -1.70 14.25
CA GLY A 66 10.60 -2.42 14.46
C GLY A 66 9.42 -1.55 14.93
N PHE A 67 9.62 -0.25 15.14
CA PHE A 67 8.58 0.67 15.62
C PHE A 67 8.78 2.06 15.04
N SER A 68 7.75 2.64 14.41
CA SER A 68 7.75 3.97 13.82
C SER A 68 8.81 4.16 12.73
N ILE A 69 9.00 5.41 12.33
CA ILE A 69 10.02 5.85 11.37
C ILE A 69 10.66 7.14 11.90
N THR A 70 11.92 7.40 11.54
CA THR A 70 12.57 8.68 11.84
C THR A 70 12.71 9.53 10.58
N PRO A 71 12.78 10.86 10.69
CA PRO A 71 12.94 11.74 9.52
C PRO A 71 14.07 11.34 8.58
N PRO A 72 15.31 11.05 9.03
CA PRO A 72 16.39 10.65 8.13
C PRO A 72 16.10 9.35 7.37
N LEU A 73 15.42 8.39 8.01
CA LEU A 73 15.05 7.12 7.36
C LEU A 73 13.94 7.32 6.34
N ALA A 74 12.98 8.20 6.63
CA ALA A 74 11.93 8.55 5.69
C ALA A 74 12.51 9.24 4.45
N ASP A 75 13.38 10.25 4.65
CA ASP A 75 14.04 10.96 3.54
C ASP A 75 14.88 10.02 2.67
N GLN A 76 15.58 9.06 3.28
CA GLN A 76 16.36 8.05 2.56
C GLN A 76 15.47 7.16 1.67
N LEU A 77 14.32 6.71 2.18
CA LEU A 77 13.39 5.86 1.44
C LEU A 77 12.68 6.63 0.33
N PHE A 78 12.29 7.89 0.57
CA PHE A 78 11.77 8.76 -0.49
C PHE A 78 12.80 8.99 -1.60
N ALA A 79 14.06 9.25 -1.23
CA ALA A 79 15.14 9.43 -2.20
C ALA A 79 15.45 8.16 -2.99
N ALA A 80 15.22 6.98 -2.40
CA ALA A 80 15.41 5.69 -3.06
C ALA A 80 14.30 5.37 -4.08
N GLY A 81 13.16 6.07 -4.06
CA GLY A 81 12.09 5.87 -5.03
C GLY A 81 10.76 5.40 -4.46
N ILE A 82 10.55 5.52 -3.15
CA ILE A 82 9.21 5.40 -2.57
C ILE A 82 8.47 6.73 -2.78
N ASP A 83 7.28 6.66 -3.33
CA ASP A 83 6.50 7.86 -3.65
C ASP A 83 5.64 8.32 -2.48
N VAL A 84 4.95 7.39 -1.79
CA VAL A 84 4.11 7.66 -0.62
C VAL A 84 4.33 6.57 0.42
N MET A 85 4.31 6.94 1.69
CA MET A 85 4.35 6.01 2.82
C MET A 85 3.03 6.05 3.58
N THR A 86 2.45 4.88 3.83
CA THR A 86 1.38 4.65 4.81
C THR A 86 1.98 4.21 6.14
N SER A 87 1.14 4.07 7.15
CA SER A 87 1.56 3.63 8.48
C SER A 87 0.42 2.95 9.24
N GLY A 88 0.60 2.74 10.54
CA GLY A 88 -0.37 2.10 11.41
C GLY A 88 -0.21 2.55 12.86
N ASN A 89 -0.44 1.62 13.80
CA ASN A 89 -0.47 1.90 15.24
C ASN A 89 0.88 2.33 15.83
N HIS A 90 2.00 2.02 15.18
CA HIS A 90 3.34 2.37 15.67
C HIS A 90 3.88 3.70 15.17
N ILE A 91 3.13 4.45 14.34
CA ILE A 91 3.66 5.65 13.69
C ILE A 91 4.22 6.68 14.69
N PHE A 92 3.63 6.82 15.87
CA PHE A 92 4.02 7.81 16.87
C PHE A 92 4.94 7.27 17.98
N ASP A 93 5.47 6.05 17.88
CA ASP A 93 6.37 5.47 18.88
C ASP A 93 7.75 6.18 18.93
N LYS A 94 8.08 6.97 17.91
CA LYS A 94 9.23 7.87 17.87
C LYS A 94 8.79 9.32 17.85
N ARG A 95 9.15 10.09 18.89
CA ARG A 95 8.69 11.49 19.03
C ARG A 95 9.15 12.40 17.87
N GLU A 96 10.29 12.12 17.30
CA GLU A 96 10.86 12.89 16.18
C GLU A 96 10.03 12.83 14.88
N VAL A 97 9.13 11.84 14.74
CA VAL A 97 8.23 11.78 13.60
C VAL A 97 7.15 12.87 13.66
N ILE A 98 6.74 13.30 14.85
CA ILE A 98 5.62 14.23 15.06
C ILE A 98 5.80 15.54 14.25
N PRO A 99 6.85 16.33 14.44
CA PRO A 99 7.04 17.54 13.65
C PRO A 99 7.38 17.26 12.17
N TYR A 100 7.79 16.06 11.84
CA TYR A 100 8.10 15.68 10.46
C TYR A 100 6.84 15.37 9.67
N ILE A 101 5.92 14.57 10.21
CA ILE A 101 4.69 14.14 9.51
C ILE A 101 3.75 15.32 9.22
N GLU A 102 3.81 16.39 10.00
CA GLU A 102 3.05 17.62 9.75
C GLU A 102 3.48 18.34 8.45
N ARG A 103 4.77 18.31 8.13
CA ARG A 103 5.36 18.98 6.96
C ARG A 103 5.68 18.05 5.79
N GLN A 104 5.59 16.71 5.99
CA GLN A 104 5.82 15.73 4.94
C GLN A 104 4.49 15.10 4.50
N PRO A 105 3.82 15.65 3.46
CA PRO A 105 2.49 15.21 3.06
C PRO A 105 2.46 13.80 2.47
N ARG A 106 3.62 13.23 2.10
CA ARG A 106 3.75 11.89 1.55
C ARG A 106 3.95 10.80 2.62
N LEU A 107 4.04 11.16 3.90
CA LEU A 107 3.98 10.23 5.04
C LEU A 107 2.60 10.34 5.68
N LEU A 108 1.81 9.28 5.60
CA LEU A 108 0.44 9.25 6.09
C LEU A 108 0.37 8.56 7.45
N ARG A 109 -0.51 9.08 8.31
CA ARG A 109 -1.00 8.38 9.49
C ARG A 109 -2.40 7.84 9.22
N PRO A 110 -2.92 6.89 10.01
CA PRO A 110 -4.31 6.49 9.89
C PRO A 110 -5.28 7.68 9.99
N ALA A 111 -6.19 7.77 9.02
CA ALA A 111 -7.13 8.90 8.91
C ALA A 111 -8.09 8.99 10.11
N ASN A 112 -8.50 7.83 10.60
CA ASN A 112 -9.45 7.69 11.71
C ASN A 112 -8.81 7.78 13.12
N TYR A 113 -7.61 8.36 13.24
CA TYR A 113 -7.14 8.83 14.53
C TYR A 113 -7.92 10.06 14.99
N PRO A 114 -8.00 10.31 16.32
CA PRO A 114 -8.76 11.42 16.87
C PRO A 114 -8.42 12.78 16.24
N PRO A 115 -9.37 13.70 16.15
CA PRO A 115 -9.13 15.06 15.67
C PRO A 115 -7.97 15.75 16.39
N GLY A 116 -7.15 16.48 15.64
CA GLY A 116 -5.95 17.15 16.18
C GLY A 116 -4.69 16.30 16.20
N THR A 117 -4.76 15.00 15.83
CA THR A 117 -3.57 14.16 15.64
C THR A 117 -2.72 14.71 14.50
N PRO A 118 -1.38 14.90 14.68
CA PRO A 118 -0.48 15.41 13.66
C PRO A 118 -0.47 14.59 12.38
N GLY A 119 -0.27 15.26 11.22
CA GLY A 119 -0.21 14.62 9.91
C GLY A 119 -1.59 14.41 9.26
N LYS A 120 -1.59 13.74 8.11
CA LYS A 120 -2.79 13.51 7.28
C LYS A 120 -2.99 12.03 7.01
N GLY A 121 -4.24 11.61 6.78
CA GLY A 121 -4.60 10.24 6.40
C GLY A 121 -4.85 10.06 4.91
N ILE A 122 -4.66 11.11 4.12
CA ILE A 122 -4.79 11.09 2.65
C ILE A 122 -3.70 11.93 2.01
N TRP A 123 -3.17 11.43 0.89
CA TRP A 123 -2.35 12.15 -0.04
C TRP A 123 -3.03 12.17 -1.42
N ILE A 124 -2.98 13.31 -2.10
CA ILE A 124 -3.41 13.44 -3.51
C ILE A 124 -2.29 14.14 -4.25
N GLY A 125 -1.84 13.53 -5.35
CA GLY A 125 -0.77 14.05 -6.18
C GLY A 125 -0.88 13.59 -7.63
N GLU A 126 0.18 13.77 -8.38
CA GLU A 126 0.24 13.45 -9.80
C GLU A 126 1.43 12.55 -10.12
N VAL A 127 1.18 11.54 -10.94
CA VAL A 127 2.16 10.57 -11.44
C VAL A 127 2.01 10.48 -12.96
N ARG A 128 3.02 10.89 -13.71
CA ARG A 128 3.01 10.87 -15.19
C ARG A 128 1.78 11.59 -15.80
N GLY A 129 1.30 12.67 -15.18
CA GLY A 129 0.12 13.40 -15.64
C GLY A 129 -1.21 12.78 -15.19
N VAL A 130 -1.20 11.72 -14.40
CA VAL A 130 -2.40 11.06 -13.84
C VAL A 130 -2.52 11.41 -12.37
N ARG A 131 -3.69 11.88 -11.93
CA ARG A 131 -3.93 12.16 -10.52
C ARG A 131 -4.23 10.89 -9.75
N VAL A 132 -3.54 10.74 -8.60
CA VAL A 132 -3.60 9.57 -7.71
C VAL A 132 -3.94 10.01 -6.30
N ALA A 133 -4.77 9.25 -5.60
CA ALA A 133 -5.01 9.38 -4.17
C ALA A 133 -4.54 8.12 -3.42
N VAL A 134 -3.91 8.31 -2.26
CA VAL A 134 -3.56 7.25 -1.31
C VAL A 134 -4.21 7.56 0.02
N LEU A 135 -4.96 6.60 0.57
CA LEU A 135 -5.65 6.69 1.85
C LEU A 135 -5.07 5.65 2.80
N ASN A 136 -4.97 6.03 4.07
CA ASN A 136 -4.54 5.13 5.13
C ASN A 136 -5.59 5.14 6.26
N VAL A 137 -6.12 3.99 6.62
CA VAL A 137 -7.05 3.81 7.74
C VAL A 137 -6.58 2.69 8.67
N ILE A 138 -7.01 2.73 9.94
CA ILE A 138 -6.68 1.69 10.92
C ILE A 138 -7.95 1.02 11.42
N GLY A 139 -7.92 -0.30 11.60
CA GLY A 139 -9.01 -1.06 12.18
C GLY A 139 -9.22 -0.77 13.67
N ARG A 140 -10.31 -1.31 14.23
CA ARG A 140 -10.64 -1.20 15.67
C ARG A 140 -10.65 -2.54 16.38
N VAL A 141 -10.88 -3.63 15.64
CA VAL A 141 -10.97 -4.96 16.23
C VAL A 141 -9.57 -5.43 16.66
N PHE A 142 -9.36 -5.58 17.96
CA PHE A 142 -8.07 -5.88 18.59
C PHE A 142 -6.97 -4.84 18.38
N MET A 143 -7.36 -3.62 17.96
CA MET A 143 -6.45 -2.50 17.76
C MET A 143 -6.59 -1.47 18.90
N GLY A 144 -5.70 -0.48 18.93
CA GLY A 144 -5.79 0.65 19.84
C GLY A 144 -7.00 1.57 19.55
N PRO A 145 -7.25 2.58 20.41
CA PRO A 145 -8.36 3.51 20.21
C PRO A 145 -8.26 4.26 18.87
N ALA A 146 -9.29 4.16 18.07
CA ALA A 146 -9.47 4.88 16.82
C ALA A 146 -10.97 5.10 16.53
N ASP A 147 -11.29 6.11 15.72
CA ASP A 147 -12.64 6.31 15.22
C ASP A 147 -13.04 5.25 14.20
N ASP A 148 -14.29 5.28 13.75
CA ASP A 148 -14.80 4.28 12.79
C ASP A 148 -14.06 4.32 11.45
N PRO A 149 -13.35 3.25 11.04
CA PRO A 149 -12.58 3.23 9.80
C PRO A 149 -13.46 3.28 8.55
N PHE A 150 -14.68 2.75 8.59
CA PHE A 150 -15.60 2.74 7.45
C PHE A 150 -16.12 4.15 7.19
N ARG A 151 -16.57 4.83 8.25
CA ARG A 151 -16.97 6.24 8.15
C ARG A 151 -15.84 7.13 7.67
N ALA A 152 -14.66 7.00 8.26
CA ALA A 152 -13.50 7.80 7.86
C ALA A 152 -13.12 7.56 6.40
N ALA A 153 -13.11 6.30 5.94
CA ALA A 153 -12.85 5.97 4.54
C ALA A 153 -13.91 6.57 3.61
N GLU A 154 -15.19 6.46 3.94
CA GLU A 154 -16.29 7.03 3.18
C GLU A 154 -16.19 8.55 3.05
N GLU A 155 -15.99 9.24 4.19
CA GLU A 155 -15.81 10.68 4.25
C GLU A 155 -14.62 11.14 3.41
N LEU A 156 -13.47 10.45 3.50
CA LEU A 156 -12.29 10.77 2.68
C LEU A 156 -12.55 10.55 1.19
N VAL A 157 -13.13 9.41 0.80
CA VAL A 157 -13.45 9.12 -0.60
C VAL A 157 -14.38 10.19 -1.19
N ALA A 158 -15.33 10.70 -0.40
CA ALA A 158 -16.23 11.77 -0.82
C ALA A 158 -15.52 13.12 -1.06
N THR A 159 -14.36 13.35 -0.41
CA THR A 159 -13.55 14.58 -0.62
C THR A 159 -12.64 14.52 -1.83
N ILE A 160 -12.41 13.33 -2.40
CA ILE A 160 -11.52 13.17 -3.56
C ILE A 160 -12.17 13.78 -4.81
N PRO A 161 -11.49 14.70 -5.50
CA PRO A 161 -12.00 15.27 -6.75
C PRO A 161 -12.33 14.17 -7.78
N THR A 162 -13.37 14.39 -8.58
CA THR A 162 -13.91 13.40 -9.53
C THR A 162 -12.96 13.03 -10.66
N ASP A 163 -11.97 13.86 -10.94
CA ASP A 163 -10.92 13.62 -11.93
C ASP A 163 -9.77 12.74 -11.39
N VAL A 164 -9.69 12.51 -10.06
CA VAL A 164 -8.76 11.55 -9.45
C VAL A 164 -9.38 10.15 -9.56
N LYS A 165 -8.96 9.39 -10.57
CA LYS A 165 -9.51 8.05 -10.81
C LYS A 165 -8.77 6.96 -10.03
N VAL A 166 -7.45 7.03 -9.96
CA VAL A 166 -6.63 6.06 -9.24
C VAL A 166 -6.66 6.37 -7.74
N ARG A 167 -7.23 5.46 -6.96
CA ARG A 167 -7.45 5.62 -5.50
C ARG A 167 -7.03 4.35 -4.79
N LEU A 168 -6.04 4.46 -3.92
CA LEU A 168 -5.45 3.33 -3.20
C LEU A 168 -5.76 3.46 -1.71
N VAL A 169 -6.13 2.35 -1.07
CA VAL A 169 -6.42 2.29 0.36
C VAL A 169 -5.55 1.24 1.03
N ASP A 170 -4.78 1.64 2.04
CA ASP A 170 -4.13 0.76 3.01
C ASP A 170 -5.01 0.70 4.26
N ILE A 171 -5.56 -0.49 4.55
CA ILE A 171 -6.24 -0.77 5.81
C ILE A 171 -5.30 -1.53 6.76
N HIS A 172 -4.78 -0.82 7.74
CA HIS A 172 -3.91 -1.37 8.76
C HIS A 172 -4.72 -1.97 9.90
N ALA A 173 -4.96 -3.28 9.89
CA ALA A 173 -5.90 -3.91 10.84
C ALA A 173 -5.50 -5.35 11.19
N GLU A 174 -5.83 -5.77 12.43
CA GLU A 174 -5.60 -7.14 12.90
C GLU A 174 -6.64 -8.11 12.32
N ALA A 175 -7.92 -7.77 12.42
CA ALA A 175 -9.00 -8.69 12.07
C ALA A 175 -9.21 -8.82 10.55
N THR A 176 -9.07 -10.04 10.03
CA THR A 176 -9.33 -10.34 8.60
C THR A 176 -10.74 -9.97 8.17
N SER A 177 -11.75 -10.18 9.03
CA SER A 177 -13.14 -9.82 8.75
C SER A 177 -13.33 -8.32 8.54
N GLU A 178 -12.62 -7.48 9.30
CA GLU A 178 -12.67 -6.02 9.15
C GLU A 178 -12.04 -5.59 7.83
N LYS A 179 -10.90 -6.19 7.43
CA LYS A 179 -10.25 -5.96 6.14
C LYS A 179 -11.12 -6.38 4.96
N VAL A 180 -11.68 -7.60 4.99
CA VAL A 180 -12.58 -8.10 3.94
C VAL A 180 -13.82 -7.21 3.81
N ALA A 181 -14.41 -6.81 4.94
CA ALA A 181 -15.57 -5.90 4.95
C ALA A 181 -15.23 -4.54 4.33
N MET A 182 -14.03 -3.98 4.60
CA MET A 182 -13.58 -2.72 3.98
C MET A 182 -13.43 -2.87 2.47
N GLY A 183 -12.89 -3.99 1.99
CA GLY A 183 -12.80 -4.28 0.56
C GLY A 183 -14.17 -4.21 -0.12
N TRP A 184 -15.15 -4.93 0.40
CA TRP A 184 -16.53 -4.90 -0.14
C TRP A 184 -17.21 -3.55 0.02
N PHE A 185 -16.98 -2.85 1.13
CA PHE A 185 -17.57 -1.53 1.39
C PHE A 185 -17.09 -0.48 0.39
N LEU A 186 -15.85 -0.58 -0.08
CA LEU A 186 -15.26 0.35 -1.03
C LEU A 186 -15.25 -0.17 -2.49
N ASP A 187 -15.80 -1.35 -2.75
CA ASP A 187 -15.83 -1.92 -4.11
C ASP A 187 -16.47 -0.97 -5.11
N GLY A 188 -15.78 -0.75 -6.25
CA GLY A 188 -16.18 0.21 -7.29
C GLY A 188 -15.95 1.69 -6.95
N ARG A 189 -15.58 2.02 -5.70
CA ARG A 189 -15.35 3.41 -5.25
C ARG A 189 -13.85 3.78 -5.23
N VAL A 190 -12.99 2.75 -5.19
CA VAL A 190 -11.53 2.89 -5.18
C VAL A 190 -10.90 1.85 -6.12
N SER A 191 -9.64 2.07 -6.50
CA SER A 191 -8.91 1.15 -7.38
C SER A 191 -8.41 -0.09 -6.64
N ALA A 192 -7.99 0.08 -5.38
CA ALA A 192 -7.47 -1.02 -4.57
C ALA A 192 -7.71 -0.80 -3.08
N VAL A 193 -8.00 -1.91 -2.36
CA VAL A 193 -7.97 -2.00 -0.91
C VAL A 193 -7.02 -3.15 -0.54
N VAL A 194 -5.94 -2.82 0.15
CA VAL A 194 -4.96 -3.81 0.62
C VAL A 194 -4.78 -3.69 2.13
N GLY A 195 -4.59 -4.82 2.79
CA GLY A 195 -4.36 -4.88 4.23
C GLY A 195 -2.89 -4.97 4.60
N THR A 196 -2.58 -4.47 5.80
CA THR A 196 -1.28 -4.53 6.47
C THR A 196 -1.47 -4.90 7.94
N HIS A 197 -0.44 -4.93 8.75
CA HIS A 197 -0.40 -5.17 10.21
C HIS A 197 -0.03 -6.59 10.63
N THR A 198 -0.62 -7.64 10.07
CA THR A 198 -0.40 -9.00 10.62
C THR A 198 0.99 -9.55 10.29
N HIS A 199 1.71 -8.94 9.35
CA HIS A 199 3.01 -9.37 8.86
C HIS A 199 3.00 -10.74 8.13
N VAL A 200 1.82 -11.30 7.88
CA VAL A 200 1.64 -12.59 7.19
C VAL A 200 0.91 -12.36 5.87
N GLN A 201 1.61 -12.56 4.75
CA GLN A 201 1.02 -12.40 3.44
C GLN A 201 -0.09 -13.44 3.19
N THR A 202 -1.29 -12.96 2.89
CA THR A 202 -2.41 -13.84 2.52
C THR A 202 -2.39 -14.19 1.02
N ALA A 203 -3.19 -15.17 0.61
CA ALA A 203 -3.22 -15.72 -0.75
C ALA A 203 -4.61 -15.55 -1.38
N ASP A 204 -5.23 -14.41 -1.12
CA ASP A 204 -6.61 -14.12 -1.51
C ASP A 204 -6.74 -12.91 -2.44
N GLU A 205 -5.64 -12.56 -3.12
CA GLU A 205 -5.63 -11.50 -4.12
C GLU A 205 -6.68 -11.73 -5.21
N ARG A 206 -7.48 -10.71 -5.46
CA ARG A 206 -8.56 -10.77 -6.46
C ARG A 206 -9.03 -9.38 -6.88
N ILE A 207 -9.73 -9.34 -8.00
CA ILE A 207 -10.55 -8.18 -8.38
C ILE A 207 -11.97 -8.44 -7.88
N LEU A 208 -12.52 -7.51 -7.12
CA LEU A 208 -13.90 -7.55 -6.65
C LEU A 208 -14.87 -7.22 -7.78
N THR A 209 -16.16 -7.41 -7.53
CA THR A 209 -17.24 -7.38 -8.55
C THR A 209 -17.33 -6.06 -9.32
N GLU A 210 -17.11 -4.95 -8.63
CA GLU A 210 -17.17 -3.60 -9.21
C GLU A 210 -15.79 -3.06 -9.62
N GLY A 211 -14.73 -3.92 -9.67
CA GLY A 211 -13.44 -3.60 -10.24
C GLY A 211 -12.38 -3.09 -9.26
N THR A 212 -12.58 -3.21 -7.95
CA THR A 212 -11.56 -2.91 -6.94
C THR A 212 -10.63 -4.09 -6.74
N ALA A 213 -9.30 -3.89 -6.82
CA ALA A 213 -8.32 -4.90 -6.41
C ALA A 213 -8.34 -5.06 -4.89
N TYR A 214 -8.26 -6.31 -4.42
CA TYR A 214 -8.30 -6.62 -3.00
C TYR A 214 -7.25 -7.67 -2.60
N LEU A 215 -6.60 -7.45 -1.46
CA LEU A 215 -5.74 -8.42 -0.77
C LEU A 215 -5.86 -8.21 0.73
N THR A 216 -6.16 -9.28 1.49
CA THR A 216 -6.36 -9.19 2.95
C THR A 216 -5.11 -8.71 3.69
N ASP A 217 -3.93 -9.20 3.35
CA ASP A 217 -2.67 -8.70 3.92
C ASP A 217 -1.51 -8.85 2.93
N ILE A 218 -0.79 -7.75 2.70
CA ILE A 218 0.39 -7.76 1.82
C ILE A 218 1.55 -8.54 2.46
N GLY A 219 1.57 -8.67 3.79
CA GLY A 219 2.64 -9.26 4.56
C GLY A 219 3.74 -8.28 4.93
N MET A 220 4.83 -8.81 5.44
CA MET A 220 5.98 -8.07 5.96
C MET A 220 7.13 -8.03 4.95
N THR A 221 7.78 -6.89 4.82
CA THR A 221 9.11 -6.78 4.23
C THR A 221 10.14 -6.75 5.36
N GLY A 222 10.83 -7.86 5.56
CA GLY A 222 11.72 -8.03 6.71
C GLY A 222 12.23 -9.45 6.87
N SER A 223 12.73 -9.76 8.08
CA SER A 223 13.29 -11.07 8.39
C SER A 223 12.22 -12.11 8.75
N TYR A 224 12.22 -13.21 8.01
CA TYR A 224 11.37 -14.38 8.23
C TYR A 224 12.06 -15.48 9.07
N ALA A 225 13.27 -15.23 9.60
CA ALA A 225 13.96 -16.12 10.52
C ALA A 225 13.42 -16.08 11.97
N GLY A 226 12.48 -15.16 12.24
CA GLY A 226 11.87 -14.93 13.54
C GLY A 226 10.35 -15.03 13.52
N VAL A 227 9.71 -14.42 14.51
CA VAL A 227 8.25 -14.33 14.64
C VAL A 227 7.83 -12.92 14.27
N ILE A 228 7.15 -12.77 13.14
CA ILE A 228 6.69 -11.48 12.60
C ILE A 228 7.76 -10.36 12.62
N GLY A 229 9.03 -10.73 12.30
CA GLY A 229 10.15 -9.80 12.24
C GLY A 229 10.97 -9.67 13.52
N MET A 230 10.53 -10.26 14.63
CA MET A 230 11.20 -10.23 15.94
C MET A 230 11.95 -11.54 16.22
N ASP A 231 12.98 -11.49 17.09
CA ASP A 231 13.75 -12.68 17.46
C ASP A 231 12.84 -13.78 18.02
N ARG A 232 12.96 -14.98 17.45
CA ARG A 232 12.08 -16.12 17.78
C ARG A 232 12.21 -16.58 19.22
N ASN A 233 13.42 -16.55 19.80
CA ASN A 233 13.65 -17.04 21.16
C ASN A 233 13.04 -16.07 22.17
N ASP A 234 13.17 -14.77 21.93
CA ASP A 234 12.58 -13.72 22.78
C ASP A 234 11.05 -13.78 22.73
N VAL A 235 10.47 -13.95 21.55
CA VAL A 235 9.01 -14.06 21.40
C VAL A 235 8.47 -15.34 22.02
N ILE A 236 9.10 -16.50 21.77
CA ILE A 236 8.71 -17.78 22.37
C ILE A 236 8.78 -17.69 23.90
N ALA A 237 9.86 -17.08 24.45
CA ALA A 237 9.99 -16.88 25.89
C ALA A 237 8.83 -16.09 26.50
N ARG A 238 8.30 -15.06 25.80
CA ARG A 238 7.12 -14.32 26.26
C ARG A 238 5.87 -15.21 26.38
N PHE A 239 5.65 -16.09 25.40
CA PHE A 239 4.48 -16.98 25.41
C PHE A 239 4.61 -18.12 26.44
N THR A 240 5.83 -18.54 26.77
CA THR A 240 6.06 -19.72 27.63
C THR A 240 6.36 -19.38 29.07
N SER A 241 6.78 -18.15 29.40
CA SER A 241 7.19 -17.79 30.77
C SER A 241 6.35 -16.73 31.46
N ALA A 242 5.42 -16.09 30.75
CA ALA A 242 4.67 -14.91 31.21
C ALA A 242 5.56 -13.71 31.66
N ILE A 243 6.87 -13.79 31.43
CA ILE A 243 7.82 -12.72 31.78
C ILE A 243 7.99 -11.83 30.55
N TYR A 244 7.73 -10.54 30.72
CA TYR A 244 7.97 -9.57 29.65
C TYR A 244 9.47 -9.44 29.40
N LYS A 245 9.90 -9.80 28.20
CA LYS A 245 11.23 -9.51 27.66
C LYS A 245 11.07 -8.69 26.37
N ARG A 246 11.78 -7.59 26.26
CA ARG A 246 11.84 -6.85 25.00
C ARG A 246 12.49 -7.75 23.94
N ALA A 247 11.77 -8.00 22.84
CA ALA A 247 12.35 -8.75 21.74
C ALA A 247 13.12 -7.78 20.83
N ASP A 248 14.29 -8.21 20.38
CA ASP A 248 15.01 -7.56 19.30
C ASP A 248 14.43 -7.98 17.95
N HIS A 249 14.74 -7.24 16.87
CA HIS A 249 14.38 -7.67 15.54
C HIS A 249 15.25 -8.86 15.08
N SER A 250 14.64 -9.80 14.35
CA SER A 250 15.36 -10.92 13.77
C SER A 250 16.17 -10.51 12.54
N THR A 251 17.16 -11.34 12.18
CA THR A 251 18.01 -11.17 10.98
C THR A 251 18.03 -12.47 10.18
N GLY A 252 18.36 -12.39 8.89
CA GLY A 252 18.40 -13.54 7.97
C GLY A 252 17.04 -13.89 7.36
N ASN A 253 17.06 -14.68 6.30
CA ASN A 253 15.89 -15.04 5.49
C ASN A 253 15.00 -13.81 5.21
N VAL A 254 15.62 -12.73 4.74
CA VAL A 254 14.90 -11.47 4.44
C VAL A 254 14.07 -11.63 3.17
N ARG A 255 12.84 -11.13 3.20
CA ARG A 255 11.95 -11.14 2.04
C ARG A 255 11.32 -9.76 1.85
N ILE A 256 11.03 -9.43 0.59
CA ILE A 256 10.18 -8.29 0.23
C ILE A 256 8.80 -8.85 -0.11
N CYS A 257 7.79 -8.48 0.66
CA CYS A 257 6.40 -8.76 0.34
C CYS A 257 5.71 -7.51 -0.18
N ALA A 258 5.04 -7.66 -1.32
CA ALA A 258 4.37 -6.56 -2.00
C ALA A 258 3.18 -7.07 -2.82
N ALA A 259 2.36 -6.15 -3.31
CA ALA A 259 1.37 -6.37 -4.37
C ALA A 259 1.68 -5.46 -5.55
N VAL A 260 1.59 -5.99 -6.76
CA VAL A 260 1.60 -5.23 -8.01
C VAL A 260 0.17 -5.17 -8.53
N ILE A 261 -0.30 -3.97 -8.86
CA ILE A 261 -1.68 -3.72 -9.26
C ILE A 261 -1.67 -2.94 -10.57
N ASP A 262 -2.33 -3.47 -11.58
CA ASP A 262 -2.54 -2.81 -12.87
C ASP A 262 -3.89 -2.11 -12.86
N ILE A 263 -3.89 -0.78 -13.01
CA ILE A 263 -5.07 0.07 -12.89
C ILE A 263 -5.29 0.84 -14.20
N ASP A 264 -6.50 0.77 -14.72
CA ASP A 264 -6.93 1.59 -15.85
C ASP A 264 -7.00 3.06 -15.44
N GLU A 265 -6.13 3.90 -16.01
CA GLU A 265 -5.99 5.32 -15.66
C GLU A 265 -7.27 6.13 -15.93
N THR A 266 -8.14 5.66 -16.85
CA THR A 266 -9.34 6.36 -17.29
C THR A 266 -10.52 6.10 -16.35
N THR A 267 -10.67 4.84 -15.93
CA THR A 267 -11.81 4.41 -15.11
C THR A 267 -11.47 4.35 -13.63
N GLY A 268 -10.19 4.09 -13.29
CA GLY A 268 -9.73 3.79 -11.94
C GLY A 268 -9.94 2.33 -11.53
N HIS A 269 -10.51 1.49 -12.40
CA HIS A 269 -10.71 0.06 -12.09
C HIS A 269 -9.40 -0.70 -12.22
N ALA A 270 -9.15 -1.59 -11.28
CA ALA A 270 -8.04 -2.53 -11.37
C ALA A 270 -8.32 -3.59 -12.43
N ARG A 271 -7.28 -4.00 -13.15
CA ARG A 271 -7.33 -5.06 -14.17
C ARG A 271 -6.67 -6.34 -13.68
N GLU A 272 -5.63 -6.19 -12.87
CA GLU A 272 -4.89 -7.30 -12.30
C GLU A 272 -4.35 -6.92 -10.94
N ILE A 273 -4.22 -7.90 -10.07
CA ILE A 273 -3.44 -7.82 -8.83
C ILE A 273 -2.64 -9.10 -8.68
N SER A 274 -1.37 -8.96 -8.39
CA SER A 274 -0.48 -10.09 -8.10
C SER A 274 0.37 -9.77 -6.88
N ARG A 275 0.60 -10.78 -6.01
CA ARG A 275 1.49 -10.63 -4.86
C ARG A 275 2.90 -11.05 -5.19
N LEU A 276 3.85 -10.36 -4.58
CA LEU A 276 5.26 -10.69 -4.62
C LEU A 276 5.73 -11.14 -3.24
N SER A 277 6.57 -12.16 -3.20
CA SER A 277 7.30 -12.59 -2.00
C SER A 277 8.70 -12.98 -2.43
N LEU A 278 9.61 -12.01 -2.49
CA LEU A 278 10.92 -12.13 -3.09
C LEU A 278 11.99 -12.29 -2.00
N PRO A 279 12.84 -13.31 -2.05
CA PRO A 279 13.98 -13.41 -1.15
C PRO A 279 14.97 -12.28 -1.42
N HIS A 280 15.62 -11.81 -0.36
CA HIS A 280 16.71 -10.85 -0.40
C HIS A 280 17.91 -11.41 0.34
N GLU A 281 18.97 -11.71 -0.39
CA GLU A 281 20.25 -12.16 0.16
C GLU A 281 21.04 -10.92 0.62
N GLN A 282 21.48 -10.93 1.89
CA GLN A 282 22.29 -9.85 2.49
C GLN A 282 23.78 -10.22 2.41
#